data_537d73bf2404dfc76cc56ac26fffa0cd
#
_entry.id   537d73bf2404dfc76cc56ac26fffa0cd
#
_cell.length_a   1.000
_cell.length_b   1.000
_cell.length_c   1.000
_cell.angle_alpha   90.00
_cell.angle_beta   90.00
_cell.angle_gamma   90.00
#
_symmetry.space_group_name_H-M   'P 1'
#
loop_
_entity.id
_entity.type
_entity.pdbx_description
1 polymer ?
#
loop_
_entity_poly.entity_id
_entity_poly.type
_entity_poly.pdbx_seq_one_letter_code
_entity_poly.pdbx_strand_id
1 'polypeptide(L)'
;TAPEPMELPAFGQAPAPAAPEQSSVFGHVEGLSAEEKIDPNRIQITIKDREAPIVVLYGPPSCGKTMTLVRLTRYLKRNGYQVSAVRSLRPSDDRHYADMCNGFNDMINSIDAARSTDNLSFMLVEVTKDGRRICQILEAPGEGYFYHGAPGERYPKFINDMLALNMRKIYCVIVEPDGQSEQ
;
A
#
# COMPACT_ATOMS: atom_id res chain seq x y z
N THR A 1 46.83 -40.29 -49.61
CA THR A 1 45.90 -39.16 -49.50
C THR A 1 44.93 -39.48 -48.39
N ALA A 2 45.09 -38.80 -47.22
CA ALA A 2 44.20 -38.88 -46.10
C ALA A 2 42.94 -38.06 -46.37
N PRO A 3 41.73 -38.46 -45.94
CA PRO A 3 40.54 -37.70 -46.09
C PRO A 3 40.52 -36.49 -45.15
N GLU A 4 40.08 -35.33 -45.66
CA GLU A 4 39.87 -34.13 -44.88
C GLU A 4 38.80 -34.33 -43.81
N PRO A 5 38.93 -33.70 -42.64
CA PRO A 5 37.91 -33.75 -41.60
C PRO A 5 36.69 -32.88 -42.02
N MET A 6 35.52 -33.52 -41.97
CA MET A 6 34.23 -32.89 -42.25
C MET A 6 33.83 -31.98 -41.07
N GLU A 7 33.83 -30.65 -41.27
CA GLU A 7 33.29 -29.72 -40.28
C GLU A 7 31.76 -29.91 -40.13
N LEU A 8 31.32 -30.23 -38.93
CA LEU A 8 29.90 -30.25 -38.60
C LEU A 8 29.38 -28.83 -38.45
N PRO A 9 28.19 -28.50 -39.01
CA PRO A 9 27.62 -27.20 -38.85
C PRO A 9 27.30 -26.92 -37.38
N ALA A 10 27.73 -25.73 -36.90
CA ALA A 10 27.41 -25.22 -35.57
C ALA A 10 25.88 -25.11 -35.43
N PHE A 11 25.30 -25.91 -34.56
CA PHE A 11 23.91 -25.74 -34.16
C PHE A 11 23.78 -24.39 -33.47
N GLY A 12 22.99 -23.49 -34.09
CA GLY A 12 22.67 -22.22 -33.51
C GLY A 12 22.09 -22.39 -32.11
N GLN A 13 22.69 -21.70 -31.15
CA GLN A 13 22.13 -21.60 -29.81
C GLN A 13 20.73 -21.02 -29.94
N ALA A 14 19.74 -21.80 -29.50
CA ALA A 14 18.39 -21.27 -29.31
C ALA A 14 18.46 -20.04 -28.38
N PRO A 15 17.74 -18.96 -28.67
CA PRO A 15 17.68 -17.82 -27.74
C PRO A 15 17.24 -18.32 -26.38
N ALA A 16 17.96 -17.93 -25.33
CA ALA A 16 17.59 -18.23 -23.95
C ALA A 16 16.12 -17.80 -23.74
N PRO A 17 15.30 -18.64 -23.09
CA PRO A 17 13.94 -18.25 -22.79
C PRO A 17 13.99 -16.92 -22.03
N ALA A 18 13.25 -15.92 -22.52
CA ALA A 18 13.06 -14.65 -21.82
C ALA A 18 12.60 -14.99 -20.39
N ALA A 19 13.30 -14.45 -19.39
CA ALA A 19 12.89 -14.57 -18.02
C ALA A 19 11.41 -14.11 -17.94
N PRO A 20 10.53 -14.85 -17.23
CA PRO A 20 9.16 -14.43 -17.08
C PRO A 20 9.17 -13.01 -16.50
N GLU A 21 8.52 -12.06 -17.18
CA GLU A 21 8.25 -10.75 -16.62
C GLU A 21 7.51 -10.98 -15.31
N GLN A 22 8.21 -10.84 -14.21
CA GLN A 22 7.62 -10.88 -12.88
C GLN A 22 6.74 -9.64 -12.79
N SER A 23 5.45 -9.78 -13.10
CA SER A 23 4.48 -8.75 -12.81
C SER A 23 4.51 -8.54 -11.29
N SER A 24 5.04 -7.38 -10.87
CA SER A 24 5.11 -7.02 -9.47
C SER A 24 3.71 -7.08 -8.86
N VAL A 25 3.57 -7.75 -7.72
CA VAL A 25 2.32 -7.81 -6.95
C VAL A 25 1.76 -6.41 -6.66
N PHE A 26 2.64 -5.41 -6.59
CA PHE A 26 2.30 -4.00 -6.42
C PHE A 26 1.95 -3.26 -7.72
N GLY A 27 1.96 -3.94 -8.87
CA GLY A 27 1.76 -3.30 -10.17
C GLY A 27 0.45 -2.50 -10.29
N HIS A 28 -0.61 -2.95 -9.63
CA HIS A 28 -1.93 -2.31 -9.62
C HIS A 28 -2.15 -1.34 -8.44
N VAL A 29 -1.20 -1.23 -7.50
CA VAL A 29 -1.35 -0.35 -6.35
C VAL A 29 -1.21 1.10 -6.80
N GLU A 30 -2.27 1.87 -6.62
CA GLU A 30 -2.26 3.31 -6.88
C GLU A 30 -1.40 4.04 -5.83
N GLY A 31 -0.88 5.22 -6.18
CA GLY A 31 -0.07 6.03 -5.26
C GLY A 31 1.39 5.61 -5.16
N LEU A 32 1.83 4.58 -5.88
CA LEU A 32 3.22 4.18 -6.00
C LEU A 32 3.80 4.58 -7.36
N SER A 33 5.06 5.00 -7.36
CA SER A 33 5.80 5.24 -8.60
C SER A 33 6.05 3.93 -9.37
N ALA A 34 6.39 4.01 -10.64
CA ALA A 34 6.71 2.83 -11.44
C ALA A 34 7.85 2.00 -10.83
N GLU A 35 8.84 2.68 -10.25
CA GLU A 35 9.99 2.04 -9.62
C GLU A 35 9.61 1.33 -8.31
N GLU A 36 8.72 1.93 -7.51
CA GLU A 36 8.21 1.35 -6.26
C GLU A 36 7.28 0.17 -6.53
N LYS A 37 6.54 0.19 -7.65
CA LYS A 37 5.72 -0.93 -8.10
C LYS A 37 6.57 -2.13 -8.49
N ILE A 38 7.77 -1.90 -9.04
CA ILE A 38 8.72 -2.96 -9.39
C ILE A 38 9.45 -3.47 -8.15
N ASP A 39 9.91 -2.55 -7.28
CA ASP A 39 10.65 -2.88 -6.05
C ASP A 39 10.02 -2.18 -4.83
N PRO A 40 9.15 -2.88 -4.09
CA PRO A 40 8.48 -2.32 -2.91
C PRO A 40 9.43 -1.89 -1.79
N ASN A 41 10.70 -2.33 -1.81
CA ASN A 41 11.69 -1.91 -0.82
C ASN A 41 12.15 -0.46 -1.04
N ARG A 42 11.83 0.14 -2.17
CA ARG A 42 12.05 1.57 -2.45
C ARG A 42 11.00 2.47 -1.82
N ILE A 43 9.86 1.93 -1.39
CA ILE A 43 8.80 2.70 -0.73
C ILE A 43 9.36 3.31 0.56
N GLN A 44 9.40 4.64 0.62
CA GLN A 44 9.86 5.39 1.78
C GLN A 44 8.65 5.95 2.52
N ILE A 45 8.59 5.69 3.82
CA ILE A 45 7.59 6.27 4.72
C ILE A 45 8.24 6.93 5.92
N THR A 46 7.59 7.96 6.45
CA THR A 46 8.03 8.66 7.65
C THR A 46 6.84 8.94 8.55
N ILE A 47 6.79 8.31 9.71
CA ILE A 47 5.81 8.62 10.76
C ILE A 47 6.49 9.52 11.78
N LYS A 48 6.23 10.83 11.70
CA LYS A 48 6.85 11.85 12.54
C LYS A 48 6.33 11.85 13.96
N ASP A 49 5.02 11.73 14.12
CA ASP A 49 4.39 11.68 15.43
C ASP A 49 4.45 10.24 15.97
N ARG A 50 5.19 10.05 17.04
CA ARG A 50 5.36 8.76 17.71
C ARG A 50 4.66 8.68 19.07
N GLU A 51 4.08 9.79 19.51
CA GLU A 51 3.37 9.87 20.80
C GLU A 51 1.91 9.44 20.64
N ALA A 52 1.25 9.88 19.55
CA ALA A 52 -0.09 9.43 19.26
C ALA A 52 -0.10 7.97 18.79
N PRO A 53 -1.02 7.14 19.30
CA PRO A 53 -1.14 5.76 18.85
C PRO A 53 -1.48 5.70 17.37
N ILE A 54 -0.99 4.66 16.69
CA ILE A 54 -1.32 4.40 15.28
C ILE A 54 -2.29 3.21 15.19
N VAL A 55 -3.40 3.43 14.52
CA VAL A 55 -4.37 2.40 14.14
C VAL A 55 -4.01 1.93 12.74
N VAL A 56 -3.63 0.69 12.59
CA VAL A 56 -3.28 0.08 11.30
C VAL A 56 -4.49 -0.68 10.79
N LEU A 57 -5.01 -0.28 9.63
CA LEU A 57 -6.05 -1.05 8.94
C LEU A 57 -5.38 -2.25 8.27
N TYR A 58 -5.62 -3.42 8.82
CA TYR A 58 -4.97 -4.66 8.42
C TYR A 58 -5.97 -5.58 7.72
N GLY A 59 -5.63 -6.05 6.54
CA GLY A 59 -6.48 -6.94 5.76
C GLY A 59 -5.95 -7.17 4.36
N PRO A 60 -6.40 -8.22 3.67
CA PRO A 60 -5.96 -8.54 2.33
C PRO A 60 -6.28 -7.43 1.32
N PRO A 61 -5.73 -7.50 0.11
CA PRO A 61 -6.16 -6.63 -0.99
C PRO A 61 -7.67 -6.69 -1.16
N SER A 62 -8.27 -5.57 -1.55
CA SER A 62 -9.71 -5.46 -1.89
C SER A 62 -10.72 -5.75 -0.76
N CYS A 63 -10.29 -6.03 0.47
CA CYS A 63 -11.21 -6.29 1.61
C CYS A 63 -11.94 -5.05 2.15
N GLY A 64 -11.83 -3.90 1.50
CA GLY A 64 -12.56 -2.68 1.87
C GLY A 64 -11.87 -1.78 2.90
N LYS A 65 -10.56 -1.88 3.10
CA LYS A 65 -9.77 -1.01 4.01
C LYS A 65 -9.98 0.47 3.71
N THR A 66 -9.80 0.86 2.46
CA THR A 66 -9.94 2.25 2.01
C THR A 66 -11.37 2.77 2.23
N MET A 67 -12.38 1.96 1.91
CA MET A 67 -13.78 2.31 2.16
C MET A 67 -14.04 2.48 3.66
N THR A 68 -13.47 1.62 4.48
CA THR A 68 -13.57 1.70 5.95
C THR A 68 -12.92 2.98 6.45
N LEU A 69 -11.73 3.34 5.94
CA LEU A 69 -11.06 4.59 6.28
C LEU A 69 -11.95 5.81 5.96
N VAL A 70 -12.48 5.89 4.74
CA VAL A 70 -13.33 7.01 4.32
C VAL A 70 -14.60 7.11 5.16
N ARG A 71 -15.28 6.01 5.43
CA ARG A 71 -16.50 6.01 6.27
C ARG A 71 -16.19 6.39 7.70
N LEU A 72 -15.13 5.85 8.29
CA LEU A 72 -14.71 6.16 9.65
C LEU A 72 -14.34 7.65 9.79
N THR A 73 -13.55 8.18 8.87
CA THR A 73 -13.14 9.60 8.92
C THR A 73 -14.31 10.55 8.75
N ARG A 74 -15.28 10.25 7.89
CA ARG A 74 -16.53 11.02 7.79
C ARG A 74 -17.34 10.96 9.07
N TYR A 75 -17.46 9.79 9.68
CA TYR A 75 -18.15 9.62 10.97
C TYR A 75 -17.47 10.45 12.07
N LEU A 76 -16.15 10.38 12.18
CA LEU A 76 -15.38 11.16 13.14
C LEU A 76 -15.61 12.67 12.96
N LYS A 77 -15.55 13.17 11.73
CA LYS A 77 -15.83 14.60 11.43
C LYS A 77 -17.22 15.03 11.87
N ARG A 78 -18.25 14.22 11.60
CA ARG A 78 -19.62 14.50 12.03
C ARG A 78 -19.76 14.53 13.56
N ASN A 79 -18.86 13.88 14.28
CA ASN A 79 -18.82 13.84 15.75
C ASN A 79 -17.81 14.83 16.37
N GLY A 80 -17.43 15.86 15.61
CA GLY A 80 -16.60 16.97 16.11
C GLY A 80 -15.11 16.70 16.17
N TYR A 81 -14.62 15.63 15.53
CA TYR A 81 -13.20 15.40 15.36
C TYR A 81 -12.67 16.15 14.12
N GLN A 82 -11.45 16.62 14.20
CA GLN A 82 -10.72 17.10 13.04
C GLN A 82 -9.94 15.92 12.45
N VAL A 83 -10.00 15.78 11.15
CA VAL A 83 -9.38 14.66 10.42
C VAL A 83 -8.71 15.22 9.18
N SER A 84 -7.46 14.90 8.97
CA SER A 84 -6.68 15.31 7.80
C SER A 84 -5.62 14.30 7.39
N ALA A 85 -5.35 14.25 6.09
CA ALA A 85 -4.26 13.43 5.57
C ALA A 85 -2.89 13.99 5.97
N VAL A 86 -1.97 13.12 6.37
CA VAL A 86 -0.61 13.47 6.80
C VAL A 86 0.33 13.44 5.60
N ARG A 87 0.57 14.60 4.99
CA ARG A 87 1.44 14.72 3.80
C ARG A 87 2.88 14.25 4.05
N SER A 88 3.36 14.39 5.29
CA SER A 88 4.74 14.02 5.63
C SER A 88 4.98 12.53 5.79
N LEU A 89 3.99 11.68 5.50
CA LEU A 89 4.19 10.24 5.41
C LEU A 89 5.18 9.89 4.30
N ARG A 90 5.08 10.58 3.17
CA ARG A 90 5.92 10.38 1.99
C ARG A 90 6.92 11.52 1.84
N PRO A 91 7.97 11.36 1.04
CA PRO A 91 8.89 12.45 0.71
C PRO A 91 8.16 13.69 0.20
N SER A 92 8.70 14.87 0.47
CA SER A 92 8.05 16.15 0.14
C SER A 92 7.94 16.43 -1.37
N ASP A 93 8.73 15.76 -2.18
CA ASP A 93 8.74 15.81 -3.65
C ASP A 93 7.80 14.78 -4.30
N ASP A 94 7.18 13.91 -3.50
CA ASP A 94 6.16 12.98 -3.97
C ASP A 94 4.84 13.72 -4.26
N ARG A 95 4.76 14.26 -5.49
CA ARG A 95 3.59 15.01 -5.95
C ARG A 95 2.35 14.14 -6.02
N HIS A 96 2.52 12.87 -6.39
CA HIS A 96 1.39 11.95 -6.51
C HIS A 96 0.73 11.69 -5.17
N TYR A 97 1.52 11.49 -4.12
CA TYR A 97 0.99 11.38 -2.76
C TYR A 97 0.35 12.70 -2.29
N ALA A 98 0.91 13.83 -2.64
CA ALA A 98 0.33 15.13 -2.31
C ALA A 98 -1.06 15.32 -2.93
N ASP A 99 -1.24 14.92 -4.20
CA ASP A 99 -2.53 14.97 -4.91
C ASP A 99 -3.53 13.98 -4.30
N MET A 100 -3.09 12.80 -3.90
CA MET A 100 -3.89 11.81 -3.19
C MET A 100 -4.38 12.35 -1.83
N CYS A 101 -3.53 13.05 -1.08
CA CYS A 101 -3.93 13.72 0.17
C CYS A 101 -5.00 14.81 -0.07
N ASN A 102 -4.88 15.58 -1.15
CA ASN A 102 -5.89 16.57 -1.54
C ASN A 102 -7.23 15.88 -1.86
N GLY A 103 -7.19 14.88 -2.74
CA GLY A 103 -8.39 14.13 -3.12
C GLY A 103 -9.10 13.47 -1.93
N PHE A 104 -8.33 12.94 -0.99
CA PHE A 104 -8.87 12.39 0.26
C PHE A 104 -9.56 13.48 1.10
N ASN A 105 -8.91 14.63 1.29
CA ASN A 105 -9.49 15.72 2.06
C ASN A 105 -10.78 16.25 1.41
N ASP A 106 -10.82 16.37 0.09
CA ASP A 106 -12.02 16.75 -0.65
C ASP A 106 -13.14 15.72 -0.48
N MET A 107 -12.81 14.45 -0.57
CA MET A 107 -13.74 13.34 -0.41
C MET A 107 -14.37 13.31 0.98
N ILE A 108 -13.60 13.47 2.04
CA ILE A 108 -14.15 13.45 3.42
C ILE A 108 -14.92 14.73 3.77
N ASN A 109 -14.77 15.80 3.00
CA ASN A 109 -15.49 17.06 3.15
C ASN A 109 -16.76 17.12 2.29
N SER A 110 -16.86 16.32 1.23
CA SER A 110 -18.02 16.31 0.35
C SER A 110 -19.26 15.73 1.02
N ILE A 111 -20.42 16.22 0.65
CA ILE A 111 -21.73 15.70 1.10
C ILE A 111 -22.06 14.41 0.35
N ASP A 112 -21.61 14.30 -0.89
CA ASP A 112 -21.86 13.16 -1.75
C ASP A 112 -21.15 11.90 -1.24
N ALA A 113 -21.79 10.76 -1.44
CA ALA A 113 -21.14 9.47 -1.20
C ALA A 113 -19.89 9.37 -2.07
N ALA A 114 -18.79 8.88 -1.50
CA ALA A 114 -17.58 8.62 -2.27
C ALA A 114 -17.94 7.66 -3.42
N ARG A 115 -17.88 8.16 -4.64
CA ARG A 115 -18.22 7.38 -5.84
C ARG A 115 -17.15 6.39 -6.21
N SER A 116 -15.90 6.67 -5.83
CA SER A 116 -14.76 5.78 -6.03
C SER A 116 -13.67 6.08 -4.99
N THR A 117 -13.09 5.04 -4.43
CA THR A 117 -11.90 5.10 -3.58
C THR A 117 -10.68 4.53 -4.30
N ASP A 118 -10.79 4.30 -5.60
CA ASP A 118 -9.81 3.55 -6.39
C ASP A 118 -8.41 4.17 -6.38
N ASN A 119 -8.32 5.47 -6.15
CA ASN A 119 -7.05 6.21 -6.12
C ASN A 119 -6.52 6.45 -4.69
N LEU A 120 -7.11 5.84 -3.68
CA LEU A 120 -6.70 6.00 -2.29
C LEU A 120 -6.10 4.70 -1.78
N SER A 121 -4.83 4.51 -1.98
CA SER A 121 -4.07 3.44 -1.34
C SER A 121 -2.87 4.06 -0.65
N PHE A 122 -2.49 3.55 0.51
CA PHE A 122 -1.34 4.03 1.25
C PHE A 122 -1.49 5.45 1.83
N MET A 123 -2.34 5.59 2.84
CA MET A 123 -2.70 6.86 3.45
C MET A 123 -2.45 6.85 4.95
N LEU A 124 -1.84 7.92 5.47
CA LEU A 124 -1.82 8.21 6.90
C LEU A 124 -2.75 9.39 7.19
N VAL A 125 -3.64 9.21 8.14
CA VAL A 125 -4.61 10.21 8.56
C VAL A 125 -4.40 10.53 10.03
N GLU A 126 -4.32 11.80 10.40
CA GLU A 126 -4.34 12.20 11.81
C GLU A 126 -5.76 12.55 12.26
N VAL A 127 -6.05 12.21 13.50
CA VAL A 127 -7.32 12.49 14.17
C VAL A 127 -7.05 13.32 15.42
N THR A 128 -7.66 14.50 15.48
CA THR A 128 -7.54 15.40 16.64
C THR A 128 -8.93 15.77 17.17
N LYS A 129 -9.01 16.10 18.45
CA LYS A 129 -10.21 16.62 19.08
C LYS A 129 -9.81 17.64 20.16
N ASP A 130 -10.44 18.80 20.15
CA ASP A 130 -10.19 19.88 21.11
C ASP A 130 -8.69 20.23 21.21
N GLY A 131 -8.00 20.27 20.06
CA GLY A 131 -6.56 20.53 19.98
C GLY A 131 -5.66 19.37 20.44
N ARG A 132 -6.22 18.24 20.87
CA ARG A 132 -5.45 17.07 21.28
C ARG A 132 -5.38 16.04 20.17
N ARG A 133 -4.21 15.45 19.97
CA ARG A 133 -4.01 14.31 19.08
C ARG A 133 -4.60 13.07 19.72
N ILE A 134 -5.51 12.41 19.02
CA ILE A 134 -6.20 11.20 19.50
C ILE A 134 -5.49 9.96 18.99
N CYS A 135 -5.30 9.88 17.68
CA CYS A 135 -4.61 8.79 17.01
C CYS A 135 -4.21 9.17 15.59
N GLN A 136 -3.42 8.32 14.99
CA GLN A 136 -3.21 8.29 13.54
C GLN A 136 -3.84 7.01 12.99
N ILE A 137 -4.36 7.02 11.77
CA ILE A 137 -4.90 5.85 11.09
C ILE A 137 -4.09 5.62 9.83
N LEU A 138 -3.47 4.45 9.72
CA LEU A 138 -2.70 4.04 8.56
C LEU A 138 -3.49 3.02 7.75
N GLU A 139 -3.69 3.34 6.50
CA GLU A 139 -4.10 2.39 5.47
C GLU A 139 -2.89 2.16 4.58
N ALA A 140 -2.55 0.88 4.39
CA ALA A 140 -1.47 0.46 3.51
C ALA A 140 -1.96 -0.66 2.59
N PRO A 141 -1.32 -0.82 1.41
CA PRO A 141 -1.68 -1.87 0.47
C PRO A 141 -1.68 -3.24 1.13
N GLY A 142 -2.76 -4.00 0.95
CA GLY A 142 -2.90 -5.35 1.49
C GLY A 142 -1.80 -6.29 1.00
N GLU A 143 -1.31 -6.04 -0.19
CA GLU A 143 -0.19 -6.72 -0.82
C GLU A 143 1.07 -6.68 0.06
N GLY A 144 1.30 -5.58 0.79
CA GLY A 144 2.43 -5.47 1.70
C GLY A 144 2.34 -6.39 2.92
N TYR A 145 1.14 -6.71 3.37
CA TYR A 145 0.90 -7.59 4.51
C TYR A 145 0.70 -9.05 4.13
N PHE A 146 0.13 -9.29 2.97
CA PHE A 146 -0.24 -10.62 2.48
C PHE A 146 0.57 -11.01 1.24
N TYR A 147 1.78 -10.44 1.12
CA TYR A 147 2.70 -10.81 0.07
C TYR A 147 3.13 -12.26 0.25
N HIS A 148 2.75 -13.08 -0.70
CA HIS A 148 3.18 -14.47 -0.77
C HIS A 148 4.40 -14.58 -1.70
N GLY A 149 5.52 -14.05 -1.25
CA GLY A 149 6.81 -14.34 -1.86
C GLY A 149 7.25 -15.78 -1.65
N ALA A 150 8.43 -16.15 -2.13
CA ALA A 150 9.01 -17.45 -1.87
C ALA A 150 9.15 -17.70 -0.36
N PRO A 151 9.10 -18.97 0.11
CA PRO A 151 9.29 -19.28 1.52
C PRO A 151 10.57 -18.65 2.07
N GLY A 152 10.42 -17.78 3.11
CA GLY A 152 11.52 -17.02 3.69
C GLY A 152 11.64 -15.57 3.22
N GLU A 153 10.84 -15.11 2.27
CA GLU A 153 10.77 -13.68 1.94
C GLU A 153 10.20 -12.89 3.11
N ARG A 154 10.87 -11.77 3.39
CA ARG A 154 10.47 -10.84 4.44
C ARG A 154 9.43 -9.86 3.90
N TYR A 155 8.65 -9.29 4.81
CA TYR A 155 7.82 -8.15 4.46
C TYR A 155 8.64 -7.05 3.77
N PRO A 156 8.03 -6.29 2.83
CA PRO A 156 8.67 -5.12 2.27
C PRO A 156 9.23 -4.20 3.36
N LYS A 157 10.31 -3.49 3.03
CA LYS A 157 11.03 -2.65 3.99
C LYS A 157 10.11 -1.70 4.76
N PHE A 158 9.19 -1.03 4.09
CA PHE A 158 8.28 -0.07 4.73
C PHE A 158 7.37 -0.71 5.79
N ILE A 159 6.96 -1.96 5.62
CA ILE A 159 6.20 -2.72 6.62
C ILE A 159 7.09 -3.03 7.82
N ASN A 160 8.31 -3.52 7.58
CA ASN A 160 9.26 -3.80 8.66
C ASN A 160 9.61 -2.53 9.45
N ASP A 161 9.85 -1.41 8.75
CA ASP A 161 10.14 -0.11 9.37
C ASP A 161 8.95 0.34 10.24
N MET A 162 7.72 0.23 9.74
CA MET A 162 6.51 0.55 10.50
C MET A 162 6.34 -0.36 11.73
N LEU A 163 6.56 -1.65 11.57
CA LEU A 163 6.46 -2.61 12.68
C LEU A 163 7.53 -2.36 13.76
N ALA A 164 8.73 -1.93 13.36
CA ALA A 164 9.85 -1.65 14.26
C ALA A 164 9.70 -0.31 15.03
N LEU A 165 8.80 0.59 14.64
CA LEU A 165 8.60 1.86 15.34
C LEU A 165 8.22 1.63 16.81
N ASN A 166 8.94 2.29 17.72
CA ASN A 166 8.59 2.29 19.14
C ASN A 166 7.44 3.27 19.41
N MET A 167 6.22 2.81 19.15
CA MET A 167 4.98 3.52 19.41
C MET A 167 3.84 2.54 19.64
N ARG A 168 2.76 3.01 20.27
CA ARG A 168 1.56 2.19 20.47
C ARG A 168 0.87 1.92 19.13
N LYS A 169 0.72 0.65 18.79
CA LYS A 169 0.03 0.18 17.59
C LYS A 169 -1.26 -0.55 17.97
N ILE A 170 -2.31 -0.27 17.20
CA ILE A 170 -3.61 -0.93 17.32
C ILE A 170 -3.93 -1.48 15.93
N TYR A 171 -4.12 -2.77 15.82
CA TYR A 171 -4.46 -3.40 14.55
C TYR A 171 -5.97 -3.56 14.45
N CYS A 172 -6.56 -2.93 13.43
CA CYS A 172 -7.95 -3.11 13.06
C CYS A 172 -8.00 -4.11 11.89
N VAL A 173 -8.33 -5.35 12.20
CA VAL A 173 -8.39 -6.43 11.20
C VAL A 173 -9.71 -6.34 10.45
N ILE A 174 -9.63 -6.20 9.14
CA ILE A 174 -10.77 -6.16 8.23
C ILE A 174 -10.78 -7.47 7.45
N VAL A 175 -11.87 -8.23 7.60
CA VAL A 175 -12.08 -9.49 6.91
C VAL A 175 -13.31 -9.35 6.01
N GLU A 176 -13.28 -9.98 4.87
CA GLU A 176 -14.51 -10.18 4.10
C GLU A 176 -15.40 -11.18 4.85
N PRO A 177 -16.71 -10.91 4.97
CA PRO A 177 -17.61 -11.94 5.42
C PRO A 177 -17.51 -13.10 4.43
N ASP A 178 -17.29 -14.31 4.93
CA ASP A 178 -17.32 -15.52 4.11
C ASP A 178 -18.61 -15.49 3.31
N GLY A 179 -18.49 -15.42 1.99
CA GLY A 179 -19.63 -15.58 1.11
C GLY A 179 -20.18 -16.99 1.32
N GLN A 180 -21.09 -17.12 2.28
CA GLN A 180 -21.93 -18.30 2.32
C GLN A 180 -22.69 -18.27 0.99
N SER A 181 -22.21 -19.04 0.03
CA SER A 181 -22.98 -19.43 -1.12
C SER A 181 -24.23 -20.11 -0.56
N GLU A 182 -25.33 -19.37 -0.56
CA GLU A 182 -26.64 -19.97 -0.43
C GLU A 182 -26.73 -21.05 -1.54
N GLN A 183 -26.67 -22.30 -1.11
CA GLN A 183 -27.01 -23.45 -1.94
C GLN A 183 -28.54 -23.60 -1.98
#